data_4198ef961218bed331c254d20f527ac2
#
_entry.id   4198ef961218bed331c254d20f527ac2
#
_cell.length_a   1.000
_cell.length_b   1.000
_cell.length_c   1.000
_cell.angle_alpha   90.00
_cell.angle_beta   90.00
_cell.angle_gamma   90.00
#
_symmetry.space_group_name_H-M   'P 1'
#
loop_
_entity.id
_entity.type
_entity.pdbx_description
1 polymer ?
#
loop_
_entity_poly.entity_id
_entity_poly.type
_entity_poly.pdbx_seq_one_letter_code
_entity_poly.pdbx_strand_id
1 'polypeptide(L)'
;MQRLLLSVVGAIGVAAAWGAGPHAQTAARANWLTDGGDPQRTSWQRHETLISPASVKNMTLLWKVKLDNQPREMHNLFAPLILSDLQLASGTREIAVVAGISDNIYGIDVEHGTQLWKRHFDSTFDDTGRSGGPLCPGGQTATPIAVPTDTPGKYVVYAISWDGRLRTLDPATGREIARPEPFLPPNGKPYSLNLFNNVLYTTTAQGCGGTPNQFYSYDLATKKVGSFNPGSGGMWPRLGPSIGKDGSVYAGSGDGDYFPERQIYGQSIVAVKQNPETKALEMTDWYTPSNAYWLRKRDLDINATGPVFEYKGKEYTAQTSKECRVWLLETSGLGGEDHRTPEYRTPLICNEEVQFAGAGVWGALATWEEANGTRWILVPFWGPKHSQFTAPIEHGPVVQGAVAAFKMEETNGKPQLTAAWVSRNMWQADPVVIANGVVFAYGNGEDATQATFDGGLGYNTSANRIANSGHATLYALDARTGAELWSSGDQITSFSHFSSLAVANGRVYLGTYDGTLYCFGVKPTAVK
;
A
#
# COMPACT_ATOMS: atom_id res chain seq x y z
N MET A 1 -28.41 70.36 41.10
CA MET A 1 -28.64 70.23 42.56
C MET A 1 -28.74 68.77 42.91
N GLN A 2 -28.14 68.43 43.99
CA GLN A 2 -28.11 67.17 44.75
C GLN A 2 -27.36 65.98 44.14
N ARG A 3 -26.20 65.80 44.71
CA ARG A 3 -25.39 64.60 44.72
C ARG A 3 -26.01 63.54 45.63
N LEU A 4 -26.04 62.26 45.22
CA LEU A 4 -26.19 61.14 46.16
C LEU A 4 -24.95 60.24 46.01
N LEU A 5 -24.26 60.13 47.12
CA LEU A 5 -23.18 59.17 47.36
C LEU A 5 -23.82 57.82 47.69
N LEU A 6 -23.38 56.77 47.01
CA LEU A 6 -23.64 55.39 47.45
C LEU A 6 -22.32 54.70 47.70
N SER A 7 -22.19 54.22 48.92
CA SER A 7 -21.05 53.46 49.46
C SER A 7 -21.00 52.07 48.87
N VAL A 8 -19.82 51.66 48.42
CA VAL A 8 -19.55 50.27 48.02
C VAL A 8 -18.96 49.53 49.19
N VAL A 9 -19.67 48.50 49.66
CA VAL A 9 -19.15 47.50 50.60
C VAL A 9 -18.46 46.43 49.80
N GLY A 10 -17.16 46.27 50.01
CA GLY A 10 -16.37 45.21 49.39
C GLY A 10 -16.57 43.87 50.09
N ALA A 11 -17.02 42.85 49.37
CA ALA A 11 -16.95 41.45 49.76
C ALA A 11 -15.71 40.80 49.16
N ILE A 12 -14.77 40.43 50.00
CA ILE A 12 -13.61 39.66 49.62
C ILE A 12 -14.05 38.19 49.48
N GLY A 13 -14.23 37.75 48.22
CA GLY A 13 -14.44 36.35 47.87
C GLY A 13 -13.10 35.65 47.71
N VAL A 14 -12.76 34.72 48.59
CA VAL A 14 -11.61 33.80 48.43
C VAL A 14 -11.96 32.78 47.33
N ALA A 15 -11.43 32.98 46.14
CA ALA A 15 -11.52 31.97 45.06
C ALA A 15 -10.51 30.86 45.36
N ALA A 16 -11.00 29.68 45.74
CA ALA A 16 -10.21 28.47 45.77
C ALA A 16 -9.89 28.05 44.33
N ALA A 17 -8.63 28.26 43.94
CA ALA A 17 -8.11 27.73 42.66
C ALA A 17 -7.98 26.21 42.78
N TRP A 18 -8.92 25.50 42.20
CA TRP A 18 -8.79 24.08 41.92
C TRP A 18 -7.73 23.94 40.81
N GLY A 19 -6.54 23.47 41.19
CA GLY A 19 -5.50 23.11 40.24
C GLY A 19 -5.99 21.96 39.37
N ALA A 20 -6.37 22.23 38.13
CA ALA A 20 -6.47 21.22 37.10
C ALA A 20 -5.05 20.68 36.88
N GLY A 21 -4.77 19.48 37.40
CA GLY A 21 -3.56 18.75 37.05
C GLY A 21 -3.46 18.60 35.53
N PRO A 22 -2.24 18.52 34.99
CA PRO A 22 -2.07 18.31 33.55
C PRO A 22 -2.76 16.98 33.19
N HIS A 23 -3.92 17.06 32.54
CA HIS A 23 -4.45 15.92 31.81
C HIS A 23 -3.38 15.62 30.75
N ALA A 24 -2.64 14.52 30.95
CA ALA A 24 -1.82 13.96 29.90
C ALA A 24 -2.74 13.73 28.70
N GLN A 25 -2.62 14.57 27.69
CA GLN A 25 -3.30 14.39 26.42
C GLN A 25 -2.78 13.05 25.88
N THR A 26 -3.58 11.99 26.01
CA THR A 26 -3.25 10.70 25.38
C THR A 26 -3.11 10.99 23.91
N ALA A 27 -1.90 10.79 23.38
CA ALA A 27 -1.64 10.95 21.95
C ALA A 27 -2.69 10.15 21.19
N ALA A 28 -3.31 10.80 20.19
CA ALA A 28 -4.31 10.13 19.36
C ALA A 28 -3.68 8.87 18.77
N ARG A 29 -4.35 7.73 18.92
CA ARG A 29 -3.85 6.46 18.40
C ARG A 29 -3.87 6.49 16.87
N ALA A 30 -2.86 5.92 16.25
CA ALA A 30 -2.72 5.85 14.81
C ALA A 30 -3.61 4.74 14.23
N ASN A 31 -4.35 5.05 13.16
CA ASN A 31 -5.07 4.08 12.35
C ASN A 31 -4.26 3.70 11.10
N TRP A 32 -4.57 2.51 10.53
CA TRP A 32 -4.12 2.09 9.20
C TRP A 32 -5.35 1.57 8.44
N LEU A 33 -6.07 2.47 7.76
CA LEU A 33 -7.43 2.20 7.29
C LEU A 33 -7.52 1.72 5.84
N THR A 34 -6.42 1.75 5.10
CA THR A 34 -6.31 1.30 3.72
C THR A 34 -4.89 0.81 3.44
N ASP A 35 -4.69 0.04 2.41
CA ASP A 35 -3.36 -0.37 1.96
C ASP A 35 -2.53 0.87 1.59
N GLY A 36 -1.24 0.89 1.93
CA GLY A 36 -0.39 2.07 1.76
C GLY A 36 -0.72 3.25 2.68
N GLY A 37 -1.63 3.09 3.66
CA GLY A 37 -1.90 4.00 4.79
C GLY A 37 -2.82 5.17 4.48
N ASP A 38 -2.81 5.71 3.27
CA ASP A 38 -3.61 6.88 2.86
C ASP A 38 -4.04 6.79 1.38
N PRO A 39 -4.98 7.65 0.91
CA PRO A 39 -5.42 7.66 -0.48
C PRO A 39 -4.29 7.96 -1.48
N GLN A 40 -3.27 8.69 -1.10
CA GLN A 40 -2.10 9.02 -1.90
C GLN A 40 -1.11 7.85 -2.02
N ARG A 41 -1.32 6.76 -1.26
CA ARG A 41 -0.46 5.58 -1.21
C ARG A 41 0.98 5.90 -0.79
N THR A 42 1.13 6.83 0.16
CA THR A 42 2.45 7.27 0.61
C THR A 42 3.22 6.20 1.39
N SER A 43 2.55 5.20 1.92
CA SER A 43 3.11 4.20 2.85
C SER A 43 3.80 4.85 4.06
N TRP A 44 3.29 6.00 4.48
CA TRP A 44 3.83 6.79 5.60
C TRP A 44 2.83 6.89 6.75
N GLN A 45 3.15 6.23 7.87
CA GLN A 45 2.39 6.38 9.12
C GLN A 45 2.81 7.66 9.84
N ARG A 46 2.11 8.76 9.54
CA ARG A 46 2.43 10.10 10.07
C ARG A 46 2.17 10.27 11.56
N HIS A 47 1.30 9.44 12.12
CA HIS A 47 0.82 9.56 13.51
C HIS A 47 1.50 8.56 14.46
N GLU A 48 2.54 7.84 14.01
CA GLU A 48 3.30 6.95 14.86
C GLU A 48 4.19 7.74 15.83
N THR A 49 4.10 7.40 17.11
CA THR A 49 4.86 8.09 18.17
C THR A 49 5.64 7.14 19.08
N LEU A 50 5.29 5.85 19.07
CA LEU A 50 5.91 4.84 19.95
C LEU A 50 7.15 4.21 19.32
N ILE A 51 7.16 4.10 17.99
CA ILE A 51 8.32 3.66 17.21
C ILE A 51 9.25 4.86 16.99
N SER A 52 10.54 4.63 17.12
CA SER A 52 11.61 5.55 16.79
C SER A 52 12.90 4.78 16.50
N PRO A 53 13.94 5.37 15.90
CA PRO A 53 15.23 4.70 15.72
C PRO A 53 15.86 4.19 17.02
N ALA A 54 15.53 4.81 18.15
CA ALA A 54 15.98 4.36 19.46
C ALA A 54 15.17 3.18 20.01
N SER A 55 13.82 3.27 19.97
CA SER A 55 12.93 2.26 20.54
C SER A 55 12.85 0.98 19.71
N VAL A 56 12.97 1.08 18.38
CA VAL A 56 12.83 -0.06 17.45
C VAL A 56 13.87 -1.15 17.68
N LYS A 57 15.03 -0.81 18.24
CA LYS A 57 16.08 -1.79 18.61
C LYS A 57 15.61 -2.83 19.63
N ASN A 58 14.55 -2.53 20.37
CA ASN A 58 13.95 -3.39 21.38
C ASN A 58 12.67 -4.09 20.88
N MET A 59 12.40 -4.07 19.59
CA MET A 59 11.27 -4.80 19.00
C MET A 59 11.39 -6.31 19.22
N THR A 60 10.26 -6.93 19.47
CA THR A 60 10.14 -8.39 19.60
C THR A 60 8.90 -8.89 18.89
N LEU A 61 8.83 -10.17 18.62
CA LEU A 61 7.57 -10.83 18.25
C LEU A 61 6.63 -10.74 19.47
N LEU A 62 5.53 -10.01 19.33
CA LEU A 62 4.50 -9.89 20.36
C LEU A 62 3.56 -11.09 20.35
N TRP A 63 3.09 -11.45 19.15
CA TRP A 63 2.26 -12.61 18.90
C TRP A 63 2.28 -13.00 17.41
N LYS A 64 1.85 -14.21 17.14
CA LYS A 64 1.49 -14.68 15.81
C LYS A 64 0.21 -15.51 15.90
N VAL A 65 -0.62 -15.43 14.89
CA VAL A 65 -1.86 -16.19 14.80
C VAL A 65 -1.97 -16.88 13.45
N LYS A 66 -2.23 -18.18 13.48
CA LYS A 66 -2.55 -18.97 12.28
C LYS A 66 -4.03 -18.81 11.97
N LEU A 67 -4.35 -18.28 10.81
CA LEU A 67 -5.72 -18.10 10.35
C LEU A 67 -6.13 -19.29 9.46
N ASP A 68 -7.39 -19.65 9.59
CA ASP A 68 -8.02 -20.71 8.81
C ASP A 68 -8.37 -20.19 7.39
N ASN A 69 -7.35 -19.91 6.60
CA ASN A 69 -7.49 -19.45 5.22
C ASN A 69 -6.70 -20.38 4.30
N GLN A 70 -7.38 -21.01 3.33
CA GLN A 70 -6.74 -21.89 2.38
C GLN A 70 -5.99 -21.08 1.34
N PRO A 71 -4.68 -21.28 1.16
CA PRO A 71 -3.93 -20.60 0.13
C PRO A 71 -4.40 -21.03 -1.26
N ARG A 72 -4.38 -20.10 -2.20
CA ARG A 72 -4.67 -20.36 -3.62
C ARG A 72 -3.55 -19.77 -4.46
N GLU A 73 -2.91 -20.60 -5.28
CA GLU A 73 -1.92 -20.16 -6.24
C GLU A 73 -0.96 -19.07 -5.70
N MET A 74 -0.27 -19.39 -4.61
CA MET A 74 0.69 -18.54 -3.92
C MET A 74 0.11 -17.34 -3.13
N HIS A 75 -1.19 -17.13 -3.16
CA HIS A 75 -1.85 -16.08 -2.38
C HIS A 75 -2.47 -16.64 -1.10
N ASN A 76 -2.44 -15.86 -0.01
CA ASN A 76 -3.10 -16.22 1.24
C ASN A 76 -3.66 -14.99 1.96
N LEU A 77 -2.91 -14.33 2.83
CA LEU A 77 -3.35 -13.16 3.60
C LEU A 77 -2.85 -11.86 2.97
N PHE A 78 -3.65 -10.81 3.12
CA PHE A 78 -3.29 -9.45 2.72
C PHE A 78 -2.94 -8.59 3.95
N ALA A 79 -2.43 -7.38 3.73
CA ALA A 79 -2.13 -6.45 4.80
C ALA A 79 -3.36 -6.16 5.66
N PRO A 80 -3.24 -6.15 7.00
CA PRO A 80 -4.35 -5.81 7.86
C PRO A 80 -4.67 -4.32 7.83
N LEU A 81 -5.96 -3.99 8.02
CA LEU A 81 -6.38 -2.66 8.47
C LEU A 81 -6.26 -2.62 9.99
N ILE A 82 -5.82 -1.49 10.55
CA ILE A 82 -5.73 -1.29 12.00
C ILE A 82 -6.69 -0.18 12.42
N LEU A 83 -7.68 -0.55 13.24
CA LEU A 83 -8.70 0.33 13.78
C LEU A 83 -8.42 0.50 15.28
N SER A 84 -7.90 1.67 15.66
CA SER A 84 -7.29 1.85 16.98
C SER A 84 -8.29 2.06 18.12
N ASP A 85 -9.45 2.65 17.82
CA ASP A 85 -10.44 3.06 18.84
C ASP A 85 -11.81 2.48 18.55
N LEU A 86 -11.88 1.24 18.04
CA LEU A 86 -13.13 0.59 17.69
C LEU A 86 -13.97 0.34 18.93
N GLN A 87 -15.23 0.77 18.90
CA GLN A 87 -16.20 0.54 19.97
C GLN A 87 -16.82 -0.85 19.83
N LEU A 88 -16.51 -1.73 20.77
CA LEU A 88 -17.15 -3.03 20.95
C LEU A 88 -18.16 -2.99 22.11
N ALA A 89 -19.00 -4.01 22.23
CA ALA A 89 -19.89 -4.16 23.38
C ALA A 89 -19.10 -4.29 24.71
N SER A 90 -17.87 -4.79 24.65
CA SER A 90 -16.95 -4.96 25.80
C SER A 90 -16.07 -3.73 26.07
N GLY A 91 -16.27 -2.61 25.36
CA GLY A 91 -15.44 -1.40 25.47
C GLY A 91 -14.60 -1.14 24.23
N THR A 92 -13.80 -0.08 24.28
CA THR A 92 -12.92 0.33 23.17
C THR A 92 -11.76 -0.64 23.03
N ARG A 93 -11.50 -1.07 21.78
CA ARG A 93 -10.40 -2.00 21.42
C ARG A 93 -9.67 -1.55 20.17
N GLU A 94 -8.41 -1.97 20.06
CA GLU A 94 -7.67 -1.92 18.81
C GLU A 94 -7.83 -3.26 18.08
N ILE A 95 -8.30 -3.22 16.83
CA ILE A 95 -8.63 -4.40 16.04
C ILE A 95 -7.87 -4.37 14.72
N ALA A 96 -7.29 -5.50 14.35
CA ALA A 96 -6.80 -5.74 12.99
C ALA A 96 -7.90 -6.45 12.18
N VAL A 97 -8.23 -5.92 11.01
CA VAL A 97 -9.12 -6.57 10.04
C VAL A 97 -8.28 -7.12 8.89
N VAL A 98 -8.28 -8.42 8.72
CA VAL A 98 -7.42 -9.14 7.76
C VAL A 98 -8.27 -9.85 6.74
N ALA A 99 -7.99 -9.61 5.45
CA ALA A 99 -8.62 -10.36 4.36
C ALA A 99 -7.72 -11.48 3.87
N GLY A 100 -8.31 -12.54 3.36
CA GLY A 100 -7.60 -13.68 2.81
C GLY A 100 -8.22 -14.19 1.50
N ILE A 101 -7.39 -14.86 0.70
CA ILE A 101 -7.71 -15.32 -0.65
C ILE A 101 -8.90 -16.29 -0.73
N SER A 102 -9.25 -16.95 0.36
CA SER A 102 -10.39 -17.88 0.42
C SER A 102 -11.73 -17.19 0.72
N ASP A 103 -11.88 -15.91 0.37
CA ASP A 103 -13.05 -15.08 0.67
C ASP A 103 -13.38 -15.02 2.18
N ASN A 104 -12.36 -15.04 3.00
CA ASN A 104 -12.45 -14.87 4.44
C ASN A 104 -11.98 -13.49 4.85
N ILE A 105 -12.65 -12.90 5.84
CA ILE A 105 -12.20 -11.72 6.57
C ILE A 105 -12.23 -12.04 8.05
N TYR A 106 -11.22 -11.59 8.77
CA TYR A 106 -11.01 -11.85 10.20
C TYR A 106 -10.91 -10.54 10.97
N GLY A 107 -11.48 -10.49 12.16
CA GLY A 107 -11.19 -9.48 13.17
C GLY A 107 -10.31 -10.07 14.25
N ILE A 108 -9.17 -9.44 14.49
CA ILE A 108 -8.16 -9.89 15.45
C ILE A 108 -7.98 -8.82 16.52
N ASP A 109 -8.05 -9.21 17.79
CA ASP A 109 -7.66 -8.36 18.91
C ASP A 109 -6.14 -8.11 18.84
N VAL A 110 -5.75 -6.86 18.72
CA VAL A 110 -4.35 -6.48 18.50
C VAL A 110 -3.49 -6.69 19.75
N GLU A 111 -4.08 -6.61 20.93
CA GLU A 111 -3.34 -6.77 22.18
C GLU A 111 -2.86 -8.22 22.39
N HIS A 112 -3.69 -9.20 22.00
CA HIS A 112 -3.43 -10.62 22.29
C HIS A 112 -3.24 -11.49 21.05
N GLY A 113 -3.50 -10.97 19.84
CA GLY A 113 -3.49 -11.77 18.60
C GLY A 113 -4.65 -12.77 18.53
N THR A 114 -5.74 -12.53 19.29
CA THR A 114 -6.86 -13.46 19.37
C THR A 114 -7.89 -13.14 18.29
N GLN A 115 -8.30 -14.16 17.53
CA GLN A 115 -9.39 -14.00 16.56
C GLN A 115 -10.71 -13.77 17.30
N LEU A 116 -11.35 -12.62 17.06
CA LEU A 116 -12.64 -12.24 17.63
C LEU A 116 -13.80 -12.76 16.77
N TRP A 117 -13.66 -12.68 15.45
CA TRP A 117 -14.67 -13.13 14.51
C TRP A 117 -14.02 -13.52 13.18
N LYS A 118 -14.74 -14.33 12.42
CA LYS A 118 -14.46 -14.69 11.02
C LYS A 118 -15.72 -14.49 10.21
N ARG A 119 -15.60 -13.88 9.04
CA ARG A 119 -16.65 -13.83 8.02
C ARG A 119 -16.16 -14.54 6.77
N HIS A 120 -16.92 -15.51 6.30
CA HIS A 120 -16.74 -16.16 5.01
C HIS A 120 -17.81 -15.67 4.05
N PHE A 121 -17.43 -15.46 2.78
CA PHE A 121 -18.37 -15.19 1.70
C PHE A 121 -18.48 -16.44 0.84
N ASP A 122 -19.73 -16.92 0.68
CA ASP A 122 -20.04 -18.07 -0.19
C ASP A 122 -19.92 -17.64 -1.66
N SER A 123 -18.71 -17.36 -2.10
CA SER A 123 -18.42 -17.09 -3.51
C SER A 123 -18.06 -18.39 -4.17
N THR A 124 -18.78 -18.76 -5.22
CA THR A 124 -18.43 -19.96 -6.00
C THR A 124 -17.11 -19.72 -6.69
N PHE A 125 -16.09 -20.54 -6.38
CA PHE A 125 -14.87 -20.59 -7.17
C PHE A 125 -15.19 -21.29 -8.47
N ASP A 126 -15.17 -20.54 -9.58
CA ASP A 126 -15.39 -21.08 -10.91
C ASP A 126 -14.04 -21.18 -11.63
N ASP A 127 -13.61 -22.40 -11.92
CA ASP A 127 -12.42 -22.70 -12.72
C ASP A 127 -12.76 -22.59 -14.22
N THR A 128 -13.12 -21.41 -14.67
CA THR A 128 -13.47 -21.13 -16.07
C THR A 128 -12.27 -21.00 -17.00
N GLY A 129 -11.14 -21.67 -16.68
CA GLY A 129 -9.95 -21.69 -17.52
C GLY A 129 -9.08 -20.41 -17.47
N ARG A 130 -9.47 -19.40 -16.70
CA ARG A 130 -8.68 -18.21 -16.37
C ARG A 130 -8.55 -18.00 -14.86
N SER A 131 -8.98 -18.96 -14.08
CA SER A 131 -8.82 -19.04 -12.64
C SER A 131 -7.90 -20.23 -12.33
N GLY A 132 -7.16 -20.17 -11.23
CA GLY A 132 -6.32 -21.29 -10.81
C GLY A 132 -4.87 -21.23 -11.29
N GLY A 133 -4.30 -20.03 -11.43
CA GLY A 133 -2.86 -19.82 -11.61
C GLY A 133 -2.36 -18.66 -10.77
N PRO A 134 -1.03 -18.45 -10.66
CA PRO A 134 -0.49 -17.35 -9.86
C PRO A 134 -1.01 -15.99 -10.31
N LEU A 135 -1.43 -15.87 -11.56
CA LEU A 135 -2.00 -14.64 -12.11
C LEU A 135 -3.49 -14.47 -11.81
N CYS A 136 -4.26 -15.59 -11.79
CA CYS A 136 -5.69 -15.62 -11.47
C CYS A 136 -5.96 -16.62 -10.35
N PRO A 137 -5.61 -16.31 -9.11
CA PRO A 137 -5.65 -17.29 -8.02
C PRO A 137 -7.05 -17.74 -7.62
N GLY A 138 -8.07 -16.98 -7.98
CA GLY A 138 -9.44 -17.21 -7.54
C GLY A 138 -9.64 -16.87 -6.07
N GLY A 139 -10.66 -16.07 -5.76
CA GLY A 139 -10.93 -15.58 -4.43
C GLY A 139 -10.61 -14.10 -4.26
N GLN A 140 -10.71 -13.59 -3.04
CA GLN A 140 -10.51 -12.18 -2.73
C GLN A 140 -9.04 -11.79 -2.94
N THR A 141 -8.79 -10.78 -3.77
CA THR A 141 -7.44 -10.29 -4.09
C THR A 141 -7.21 -8.83 -3.69
N ALA A 142 -8.27 -8.11 -3.34
CA ALA A 142 -8.21 -6.72 -2.92
C ALA A 142 -8.12 -6.60 -1.40
N THR A 143 -7.16 -5.84 -0.89
CA THR A 143 -7.19 -5.40 0.51
C THR A 143 -8.43 -4.52 0.72
N PRO A 144 -9.23 -4.78 1.77
CA PRO A 144 -10.38 -3.95 2.13
C PRO A 144 -9.98 -2.53 2.50
N ILE A 145 -10.98 -1.67 2.70
CA ILE A 145 -10.81 -0.34 3.28
C ILE A 145 -11.77 -0.13 4.44
N ALA A 146 -11.29 0.49 5.52
CA ALA A 146 -12.14 0.92 6.63
C ALA A 146 -12.39 2.42 6.54
N VAL A 147 -13.65 2.81 6.72
CA VAL A 147 -14.09 4.21 6.62
C VAL A 147 -14.68 4.60 7.97
N PRO A 148 -14.17 5.66 8.62
CA PRO A 148 -14.77 6.17 9.85
C PRO A 148 -16.18 6.73 9.56
N THR A 149 -17.08 6.56 10.52
CA THR A 149 -18.43 7.18 10.48
C THR A 149 -18.41 8.50 11.24
N ASP A 150 -19.54 9.22 11.24
CA ASP A 150 -19.71 10.44 12.04
C ASP A 150 -19.71 10.15 13.57
N THR A 151 -19.83 8.89 13.96
CA THR A 151 -19.74 8.47 15.36
C THR A 151 -18.31 8.05 15.70
N PRO A 152 -17.62 8.70 16.65
CA PRO A 152 -16.26 8.33 17.05
C PRO A 152 -16.15 6.84 17.42
N GLY A 153 -15.10 6.17 16.96
CA GLY A 153 -14.86 4.76 17.20
C GLY A 153 -15.79 3.80 16.43
N LYS A 154 -16.57 4.30 15.49
CA LYS A 154 -17.38 3.48 14.57
C LYS A 154 -16.82 3.58 13.16
N TYR A 155 -16.75 2.43 12.51
CA TYR A 155 -16.20 2.28 11.16
C TYR A 155 -17.11 1.37 10.33
N VAL A 156 -16.99 1.52 9.02
CA VAL A 156 -17.54 0.59 8.03
C VAL A 156 -16.38 0.00 7.25
N VAL A 157 -16.34 -1.31 7.09
CA VAL A 157 -15.35 -1.98 6.24
C VAL A 157 -16.00 -2.35 4.92
N TYR A 158 -15.39 -1.90 3.82
CA TYR A 158 -15.75 -2.29 2.46
C TYR A 158 -14.76 -3.31 1.93
N ALA A 159 -15.28 -4.40 1.38
CA ALA A 159 -14.48 -5.47 0.78
C ALA A 159 -15.12 -5.94 -0.52
N ILE A 160 -14.33 -6.52 -1.41
CA ILE A 160 -14.80 -7.14 -2.66
C ILE A 160 -14.62 -8.65 -2.53
N SER A 161 -15.71 -9.41 -2.59
CA SER A 161 -15.67 -10.88 -2.66
C SER A 161 -15.48 -11.36 -4.10
N TRP A 162 -15.11 -12.63 -4.26
CA TRP A 162 -14.79 -13.23 -5.57
C TRP A 162 -15.93 -13.15 -6.59
N ASP A 163 -17.18 -13.10 -6.13
CA ASP A 163 -18.37 -12.87 -6.97
C ASP A 163 -18.50 -11.43 -7.51
N GLY A 164 -17.50 -10.57 -7.26
CA GLY A 164 -17.46 -9.19 -7.72
C GLY A 164 -18.35 -8.22 -6.93
N ARG A 165 -18.93 -8.68 -5.81
CA ARG A 165 -19.82 -7.84 -5.00
C ARG A 165 -19.05 -7.03 -3.97
N LEU A 166 -19.50 -5.79 -3.77
CA LEU A 166 -19.11 -4.96 -2.65
C LEU A 166 -19.82 -5.45 -1.38
N ARG A 167 -19.04 -5.83 -0.39
CA ARG A 167 -19.50 -6.22 0.96
C ARG A 167 -19.30 -5.05 1.91
N THR A 168 -20.29 -4.81 2.76
CA THR A 168 -20.31 -3.72 3.73
C THR A 168 -20.43 -4.32 5.13
N LEU A 169 -19.34 -4.21 5.93
CA LEU A 169 -19.23 -4.93 7.20
C LEU A 169 -19.13 -3.98 8.39
N ASP A 170 -19.70 -4.38 9.51
CA ASP A 170 -19.39 -3.86 10.83
C ASP A 170 -18.10 -4.52 11.35
N PRO A 171 -16.96 -3.80 11.49
CA PRO A 171 -15.72 -4.40 11.96
C PRO A 171 -15.75 -4.86 13.42
N ALA A 172 -16.73 -4.42 14.22
CA ALA A 172 -16.88 -4.89 15.59
C ALA A 172 -17.36 -6.34 15.67
N THR A 173 -18.10 -6.80 14.66
CA THR A 173 -18.77 -8.11 14.67
C THR A 173 -18.51 -8.97 13.44
N GLY A 174 -17.95 -8.41 12.37
CA GLY A 174 -17.80 -9.06 11.07
C GLY A 174 -19.12 -9.27 10.31
N ARG A 175 -20.23 -8.72 10.80
CA ARG A 175 -21.55 -8.88 10.16
C ARG A 175 -21.70 -7.91 8.99
N GLU A 176 -22.36 -8.38 7.94
CA GLU A 176 -22.82 -7.50 6.87
C GLU A 176 -23.92 -6.58 7.38
N ILE A 177 -23.75 -5.27 7.20
CA ILE A 177 -24.69 -4.22 7.63
C ILE A 177 -25.50 -3.65 6.46
N ALA A 178 -25.19 -4.09 5.25
CA ALA A 178 -25.95 -3.78 4.04
C ALA A 178 -25.99 -5.00 3.12
N ARG A 179 -26.96 -5.03 2.22
CA ARG A 179 -27.05 -6.05 1.19
C ARG A 179 -25.83 -5.92 0.24
N PRO A 180 -25.20 -7.04 -0.16
CA PRO A 180 -24.11 -7.01 -1.14
C PRO A 180 -24.53 -6.42 -2.48
N GLU A 181 -23.76 -5.46 -2.98
CA GLU A 181 -24.08 -4.74 -4.22
C GLU A 181 -23.11 -5.15 -5.36
N PRO A 182 -23.56 -5.27 -6.60
CA PRO A 182 -22.68 -5.50 -7.74
C PRO A 182 -21.69 -4.34 -7.89
N PHE A 183 -20.39 -4.64 -8.02
CA PHE A 183 -19.34 -3.64 -8.24
C PHE A 183 -18.46 -4.00 -9.43
N LEU A 184 -18.00 -5.24 -9.50
CA LEU A 184 -17.17 -5.75 -10.59
C LEU A 184 -17.86 -6.94 -11.26
N PRO A 185 -17.49 -7.29 -12.50
CA PRO A 185 -17.80 -8.60 -13.02
C PRO A 185 -17.25 -9.69 -12.09
N PRO A 186 -17.96 -10.82 -11.92
CA PRO A 186 -17.49 -11.91 -11.08
C PRO A 186 -16.18 -12.51 -11.59
N ASN A 187 -15.41 -13.11 -10.69
CA ASN A 187 -14.13 -13.78 -10.95
C ASN A 187 -13.01 -12.86 -11.46
N GLY A 188 -13.19 -11.54 -11.36
CA GLY A 188 -12.15 -10.56 -11.66
C GLY A 188 -11.04 -10.56 -10.60
N LYS A 189 -9.89 -9.99 -10.95
CA LYS A 189 -8.77 -9.77 -10.01
C LYS A 189 -8.65 -8.28 -9.70
N PRO A 190 -9.42 -7.76 -8.72
CA PRO A 190 -9.25 -6.39 -8.25
C PRO A 190 -7.99 -6.23 -7.42
N TYR A 191 -7.46 -4.99 -7.39
CA TYR A 191 -6.42 -4.55 -6.47
C TYR A 191 -7.01 -3.76 -5.31
N SER A 192 -6.18 -3.45 -4.31
CA SER A 192 -6.62 -2.85 -3.04
C SER A 192 -7.54 -1.65 -3.22
N LEU A 193 -8.61 -1.62 -2.42
CA LEU A 193 -9.59 -0.54 -2.45
C LEU A 193 -8.98 0.78 -2.00
N ASN A 194 -9.37 1.87 -2.66
CA ASN A 194 -9.10 3.24 -2.25
C ASN A 194 -10.40 4.04 -2.21
N LEU A 195 -10.41 5.14 -1.45
CA LEU A 195 -11.60 5.97 -1.26
C LEU A 195 -11.24 7.46 -1.39
N PHE A 196 -12.08 8.19 -2.12
CA PHE A 196 -12.06 9.65 -2.15
C PHE A 196 -13.48 10.19 -2.34
N ASN A 197 -13.89 11.15 -1.51
CA ASN A 197 -15.20 11.82 -1.60
C ASN A 197 -16.39 10.85 -1.76
N ASN A 198 -16.48 9.82 -0.90
CA ASN A 198 -17.50 8.78 -0.93
C ASN A 198 -17.52 7.91 -2.21
N VAL A 199 -16.44 7.90 -2.98
CA VAL A 199 -16.28 7.02 -4.13
C VAL A 199 -15.15 6.03 -3.88
N LEU A 200 -15.46 4.74 -3.96
CA LEU A 200 -14.46 3.67 -3.92
C LEU A 200 -13.85 3.48 -5.31
N TYR A 201 -12.55 3.19 -5.34
CA TYR A 201 -11.78 2.94 -6.56
C TYR A 201 -10.98 1.66 -6.44
N THR A 202 -10.87 0.94 -7.54
CA THR A 202 -9.95 -0.20 -7.72
C THR A 202 -9.58 -0.32 -9.21
N THR A 203 -8.63 -1.20 -9.51
CA THR A 203 -8.29 -1.60 -10.89
C THR A 203 -8.30 -3.11 -10.99
N THR A 204 -8.36 -3.62 -12.21
CA THR A 204 -8.30 -5.06 -12.48
C THR A 204 -7.20 -5.38 -13.49
N ALA A 205 -6.69 -6.59 -13.41
CA ALA A 205 -5.66 -7.09 -14.33
C ALA A 205 -5.86 -8.57 -14.67
N GLN A 206 -5.07 -9.06 -15.62
CA GLN A 206 -4.97 -10.46 -16.08
C GLN A 206 -6.19 -11.00 -16.81
N GLY A 207 -7.27 -10.22 -16.96
CA GLY A 207 -8.51 -10.68 -17.58
C GLY A 207 -9.15 -11.89 -16.88
N CYS A 208 -8.89 -12.05 -15.57
CA CYS A 208 -9.43 -13.15 -14.78
C CYS A 208 -10.95 -13.18 -14.86
N GLY A 209 -11.54 -14.37 -15.05
CA GLY A 209 -12.98 -14.52 -15.25
C GLY A 209 -13.56 -13.81 -16.49
N GLY A 210 -12.71 -13.34 -17.40
CA GLY A 210 -13.14 -12.51 -18.54
C GLY A 210 -13.37 -11.04 -18.19
N THR A 211 -13.06 -10.63 -16.96
CA THR A 211 -13.17 -9.23 -16.52
C THR A 211 -12.19 -8.33 -17.29
N PRO A 212 -12.65 -7.23 -17.90
CA PRO A 212 -11.76 -6.28 -18.57
C PRO A 212 -10.72 -5.70 -17.61
N ASN A 213 -9.49 -5.51 -18.09
CA ASN A 213 -8.43 -4.81 -17.35
C ASN A 213 -8.71 -3.30 -17.40
N GLN A 214 -9.15 -2.71 -16.30
CA GLN A 214 -9.57 -1.31 -16.30
C GLN A 214 -9.66 -0.72 -14.89
N PHE A 215 -9.90 0.59 -14.81
CA PHE A 215 -10.34 1.25 -13.59
C PHE A 215 -11.82 0.98 -13.34
N TYR A 216 -12.17 0.89 -12.05
CA TYR A 216 -13.54 0.85 -11.57
C TYR A 216 -13.73 1.85 -10.44
N SER A 217 -14.90 2.46 -10.40
CA SER A 217 -15.36 3.28 -9.27
C SER A 217 -16.75 2.85 -8.82
N TYR A 218 -17.04 3.03 -7.54
CA TYR A 218 -18.35 2.81 -6.95
C TYR A 218 -18.72 4.01 -6.09
N ASP A 219 -19.74 4.76 -6.49
CA ASP A 219 -20.26 5.91 -5.73
C ASP A 219 -21.18 5.38 -4.61
N LEU A 220 -20.76 5.55 -3.36
CA LEU A 220 -21.45 5.01 -2.19
C LEU A 220 -22.84 5.63 -1.97
N ALA A 221 -23.06 6.87 -2.43
CA ALA A 221 -24.33 7.56 -2.27
C ALA A 221 -25.37 7.12 -3.33
N THR A 222 -24.93 7.02 -4.60
CA THR A 222 -25.83 6.72 -5.72
C THR A 222 -25.84 5.24 -6.11
N LYS A 223 -24.89 4.43 -5.61
CA LYS A 223 -24.64 3.03 -5.94
C LYS A 223 -24.32 2.79 -7.42
N LYS A 224 -23.90 3.83 -8.13
CA LYS A 224 -23.50 3.74 -9.53
C LYS A 224 -22.06 3.28 -9.66
N VAL A 225 -21.82 2.39 -10.61
CA VAL A 225 -20.50 1.94 -11.03
C VAL A 225 -20.04 2.77 -12.22
N GLY A 226 -18.81 3.29 -12.14
CA GLY A 226 -18.10 3.87 -13.27
C GLY A 226 -16.92 2.99 -13.65
N SER A 227 -16.49 3.06 -14.91
CA SER A 227 -15.30 2.35 -15.37
C SER A 227 -14.59 3.12 -16.48
N PHE A 228 -13.27 2.89 -16.62
CA PHE A 228 -12.47 3.37 -17.74
C PHE A 228 -11.46 2.30 -18.15
N ASN A 229 -11.46 1.94 -19.44
CA ASN A 229 -10.57 0.96 -20.02
C ASN A 229 -9.45 1.67 -20.82
N PRO A 230 -8.15 1.48 -20.46
CA PRO A 230 -7.04 2.09 -21.21
C PRO A 230 -6.80 1.46 -22.60
N GLY A 231 -7.61 0.51 -23.01
CA GLY A 231 -7.58 -0.10 -24.34
C GLY A 231 -6.58 -1.25 -24.51
N SER A 232 -5.57 -1.35 -23.67
CA SER A 232 -4.56 -2.42 -23.73
C SER A 232 -3.82 -2.57 -22.41
N GLY A 233 -3.26 -3.78 -22.19
CA GLY A 233 -2.47 -4.11 -21.01
C GLY A 233 -3.27 -4.48 -19.78
N GLY A 234 -2.59 -4.78 -18.70
CA GLY A 234 -3.13 -5.00 -17.38
C GLY A 234 -2.83 -3.84 -16.44
N MET A 235 -3.60 -3.70 -15.37
CA MET A 235 -3.40 -2.65 -14.39
C MET A 235 -3.08 -3.27 -13.04
N TRP A 236 -1.81 -3.20 -12.63
CA TRP A 236 -1.27 -3.91 -11.46
C TRP A 236 -0.78 -2.99 -10.32
N PRO A 237 -1.45 -1.90 -9.93
CA PRO A 237 -1.03 -1.14 -8.76
C PRO A 237 -1.28 -1.97 -7.50
N ARG A 238 -0.26 -2.63 -6.97
CA ARG A 238 -0.39 -3.63 -5.91
C ARG A 238 -1.12 -3.13 -4.67
N LEU A 239 -0.86 -1.90 -4.24
CA LEU A 239 -1.58 -1.25 -3.13
C LEU A 239 -2.89 -0.60 -3.57
N GLY A 240 -3.38 -0.86 -4.80
CA GLY A 240 -4.47 -0.14 -5.42
C GLY A 240 -4.03 1.19 -6.05
N PRO A 241 -4.91 1.85 -6.81
CA PRO A 241 -4.59 3.13 -7.43
C PRO A 241 -4.35 4.22 -6.39
N SER A 242 -3.43 5.15 -6.66
CA SER A 242 -3.22 6.35 -5.83
C SER A 242 -4.15 7.48 -6.26
N ILE A 243 -4.48 8.40 -5.35
CA ILE A 243 -5.43 9.48 -5.60
C ILE A 243 -4.80 10.81 -5.20
N GLY A 244 -4.83 11.79 -6.11
CA GLY A 244 -4.39 13.16 -5.87
C GLY A 244 -5.41 13.97 -5.07
N LYS A 245 -5.00 15.13 -4.61
CA LYS A 245 -5.85 16.01 -3.79
C LYS A 245 -7.09 16.56 -4.52
N ASP A 246 -7.04 16.60 -5.84
CA ASP A 246 -8.15 17.01 -6.69
C ASP A 246 -9.11 15.86 -7.06
N GLY A 247 -8.82 14.63 -6.59
CA GLY A 247 -9.58 13.42 -6.85
C GLY A 247 -9.19 12.70 -8.15
N SER A 248 -8.12 13.10 -8.83
CA SER A 248 -7.55 12.35 -9.94
C SER A 248 -6.95 11.04 -9.45
N VAL A 249 -7.25 9.93 -10.14
CA VAL A 249 -6.89 8.57 -9.76
C VAL A 249 -5.85 8.04 -10.74
N TYR A 250 -4.70 7.61 -10.23
CA TYR A 250 -3.53 7.22 -11.01
C TYR A 250 -3.25 5.72 -10.89
N ALA A 251 -3.00 5.07 -12.02
CA ALA A 251 -2.46 3.71 -12.07
C ALA A 251 -1.65 3.47 -13.33
N GLY A 252 -0.67 2.57 -13.23
CA GLY A 252 0.11 2.10 -14.36
C GLY A 252 -0.60 1.00 -15.13
N SER A 253 -0.45 0.99 -16.45
CA SER A 253 -0.80 -0.13 -17.32
C SER A 253 0.48 -0.76 -17.89
N GLY A 254 0.54 -2.07 -17.93
CA GLY A 254 1.71 -2.80 -18.45
C GLY A 254 1.31 -3.87 -19.46
N ASP A 255 2.27 -4.45 -20.14
CA ASP A 255 2.10 -5.51 -21.16
C ASP A 255 1.05 -5.16 -22.24
N GLY A 256 1.06 -3.93 -22.70
CA GLY A 256 0.07 -3.42 -23.64
C GLY A 256 0.65 -2.57 -24.75
N ASP A 257 -0.15 -2.41 -25.81
CA ASP A 257 0.16 -1.54 -26.94
C ASP A 257 -0.06 -0.07 -26.57
N TYR A 258 0.69 0.83 -27.22
CA TYR A 258 0.51 2.27 -27.11
C TYR A 258 0.21 2.87 -28.49
N PHE A 259 -1.04 3.28 -28.69
CA PHE A 259 -1.55 3.98 -29.87
C PHE A 259 -2.56 5.04 -29.42
N PRO A 260 -2.11 6.20 -28.93
CA PRO A 260 -2.99 7.21 -28.32
C PRO A 260 -4.05 7.74 -29.29
N GLU A 261 -3.77 7.78 -30.59
CA GLU A 261 -4.72 8.14 -31.63
C GLU A 261 -5.92 7.16 -31.74
N ARG A 262 -5.79 5.95 -31.14
CA ARG A 262 -6.83 4.92 -31.05
C ARG A 262 -7.35 4.74 -29.63
N GLN A 263 -6.98 5.64 -28.73
CA GLN A 263 -7.27 5.53 -27.28
C GLN A 263 -6.74 4.23 -26.65
N ILE A 264 -5.54 3.83 -27.04
CA ILE A 264 -4.82 2.66 -26.51
C ILE A 264 -3.59 3.14 -25.74
N TYR A 265 -3.60 2.92 -24.42
CA TYR A 265 -2.61 3.47 -23.47
C TYR A 265 -1.93 2.35 -22.66
N GLY A 266 -1.42 1.31 -23.34
CA GLY A 266 -0.55 0.31 -22.69
C GLY A 266 0.84 0.89 -22.38
N GLN A 267 1.50 0.35 -21.37
CA GLN A 267 2.82 0.85 -20.87
C GLN A 267 2.77 2.34 -20.48
N SER A 268 1.68 2.76 -19.84
CA SER A 268 1.43 4.17 -19.50
C SER A 268 1.01 4.31 -18.05
N ILE A 269 1.26 5.48 -17.47
CA ILE A 269 0.57 5.93 -16.27
C ILE A 269 -0.67 6.68 -16.73
N VAL A 270 -1.84 6.25 -16.30
CA VAL A 270 -3.13 6.83 -16.71
C VAL A 270 -3.77 7.52 -15.52
N ALA A 271 -4.24 8.74 -15.71
CA ALA A 271 -5.03 9.50 -14.76
C ALA A 271 -6.50 9.51 -15.19
N VAL A 272 -7.39 9.16 -14.27
CA VAL A 272 -8.85 9.21 -14.50
C VAL A 272 -9.54 9.99 -13.40
N LYS A 273 -10.71 10.55 -13.72
CA LYS A 273 -11.56 11.24 -12.75
C LYS A 273 -13.01 10.83 -12.94
N GLN A 274 -13.77 10.74 -11.84
CA GLN A 274 -15.19 10.47 -11.95
C GLN A 274 -15.93 11.74 -12.36
N ASN A 275 -16.73 11.65 -13.42
CA ASN A 275 -17.65 12.69 -13.82
C ASN A 275 -18.75 12.83 -12.75
N PRO A 276 -18.96 14.01 -12.17
CA PRO A 276 -19.89 14.20 -11.04
C PRO A 276 -21.36 13.96 -11.40
N GLU A 277 -21.74 14.10 -12.68
CA GLU A 277 -23.11 13.95 -13.15
C GLU A 277 -23.41 12.52 -13.60
N THR A 278 -22.60 11.99 -14.49
CA THR A 278 -22.80 10.65 -15.08
C THR A 278 -22.31 9.52 -14.20
N LYS A 279 -21.32 9.79 -13.31
CA LYS A 279 -20.55 8.83 -12.51
C LYS A 279 -19.61 7.94 -13.34
N ALA A 280 -19.51 8.16 -14.63
CA ALA A 280 -18.49 7.51 -15.47
C ALA A 280 -17.08 7.95 -15.07
N LEU A 281 -16.09 7.08 -15.31
CA LEU A 281 -14.69 7.47 -15.23
C LEU A 281 -14.24 8.00 -16.59
N GLU A 282 -13.57 9.13 -16.58
CA GLU A 282 -13.04 9.79 -17.77
C GLU A 282 -11.53 9.97 -17.59
N MET A 283 -10.76 9.68 -18.63
CA MET A 283 -9.33 9.94 -18.63
C MET A 283 -9.10 11.45 -18.68
N THR A 284 -8.25 11.94 -17.78
CA THR A 284 -7.88 13.35 -17.72
C THR A 284 -6.49 13.60 -18.24
N ASP A 285 -5.57 12.60 -18.12
CA ASP A 285 -4.19 12.74 -18.53
C ASP A 285 -3.48 11.38 -18.60
N TRP A 286 -2.28 11.31 -19.19
CA TRP A 286 -1.44 10.13 -19.18
C TRP A 286 0.04 10.50 -19.37
N TYR A 287 0.90 9.57 -19.00
CA TYR A 287 2.34 9.60 -19.31
C TYR A 287 2.76 8.24 -19.87
N THR A 288 3.52 8.24 -20.97
CA THR A 288 4.07 7.03 -21.56
C THR A 288 5.59 7.17 -21.73
N PRO A 289 6.41 6.30 -21.13
CA PRO A 289 7.87 6.35 -21.30
C PRO A 289 8.28 6.30 -22.77
N SER A 290 9.35 7.04 -23.13
CA SER A 290 9.83 7.06 -24.51
C SER A 290 10.24 5.69 -25.07
N ASN A 291 10.60 4.74 -24.18
CA ASN A 291 10.96 3.36 -24.49
C ASN A 291 9.79 2.35 -24.26
N ALA A 292 8.54 2.78 -24.22
CA ALA A 292 7.38 1.94 -23.94
C ALA A 292 7.30 0.67 -24.82
N TYR A 293 7.64 0.79 -26.11
CA TYR A 293 7.68 -0.37 -27.00
C TYR A 293 8.70 -1.41 -26.57
N TRP A 294 9.89 -0.98 -26.11
CA TRP A 294 10.92 -1.87 -25.60
C TRP A 294 10.49 -2.51 -24.27
N LEU A 295 9.89 -1.72 -23.36
CA LEU A 295 9.34 -2.24 -22.10
C LEU A 295 8.34 -3.37 -22.38
N ARG A 296 7.41 -3.17 -23.30
CA ARG A 296 6.45 -4.19 -23.70
C ARG A 296 7.13 -5.46 -24.25
N LYS A 297 8.12 -5.30 -25.14
CA LYS A 297 8.84 -6.42 -25.76
C LYS A 297 9.61 -7.28 -24.75
N ARG A 298 9.91 -6.75 -23.60
CA ARG A 298 10.67 -7.39 -22.52
C ARG A 298 9.82 -7.73 -21.31
N ASP A 299 8.50 -7.53 -21.38
CA ASP A 299 7.60 -7.72 -20.24
C ASP A 299 8.05 -6.93 -18.98
N LEU A 300 8.52 -5.69 -19.22
CA LEU A 300 8.98 -4.78 -18.16
C LEU A 300 7.87 -3.81 -17.75
N ASP A 301 6.77 -4.36 -17.28
CA ASP A 301 5.53 -3.66 -16.99
C ASP A 301 5.66 -2.50 -16.02
N ILE A 302 4.78 -1.52 -16.18
CA ILE A 302 4.47 -0.54 -15.14
C ILE A 302 3.49 -1.22 -14.17
N ASN A 303 4.01 -1.91 -13.18
CA ASN A 303 3.29 -2.84 -12.30
C ASN A 303 3.31 -2.45 -10.82
N ALA A 304 3.77 -1.25 -10.51
CA ALA A 304 3.88 -0.77 -9.14
C ALA A 304 2.90 0.38 -8.86
N THR A 305 2.47 0.49 -7.60
CA THR A 305 1.75 1.67 -7.13
C THR A 305 2.75 2.81 -6.91
N GLY A 306 2.57 3.93 -7.60
CA GLY A 306 3.31 5.16 -7.36
C GLY A 306 2.58 6.07 -6.38
N PRO A 307 3.25 6.60 -5.34
CA PRO A 307 2.63 7.54 -4.43
C PRO A 307 2.41 8.91 -5.07
N VAL A 308 1.36 9.59 -4.62
CA VAL A 308 1.13 11.02 -4.90
C VAL A 308 1.54 11.85 -3.67
N PHE A 309 2.19 12.98 -3.88
CA PHE A 309 2.70 13.80 -2.77
C PHE A 309 2.93 15.25 -3.19
N GLU A 310 2.95 16.15 -2.21
CA GLU A 310 3.29 17.54 -2.43
C GLU A 310 4.78 17.81 -2.21
N TYR A 311 5.34 18.70 -3.03
CA TYR A 311 6.67 19.25 -2.85
C TYR A 311 6.70 20.69 -3.31
N LYS A 312 7.08 21.61 -2.43
CA LYS A 312 7.15 23.07 -2.69
C LYS A 312 5.89 23.66 -3.36
N GLY A 313 4.71 23.21 -2.90
CA GLY A 313 3.42 23.71 -3.35
C GLY A 313 2.90 23.14 -4.68
N LYS A 314 3.62 22.21 -5.28
CA LYS A 314 3.17 21.41 -6.43
C LYS A 314 2.93 19.98 -6.03
N GLU A 315 2.02 19.29 -6.73
CA GLU A 315 1.74 17.88 -6.52
C GLU A 315 2.45 17.04 -7.59
N TYR A 316 3.08 15.96 -7.13
CA TYR A 316 3.84 15.02 -7.96
C TYR A 316 3.40 13.59 -7.70
N THR A 317 3.70 12.74 -8.68
CA THR A 317 3.70 11.30 -8.48
C THR A 317 5.05 10.72 -8.90
N ALA A 318 5.56 9.76 -8.12
CA ALA A 318 6.74 8.98 -8.47
C ALA A 318 6.29 7.62 -8.99
N GLN A 319 6.64 7.29 -10.22
CA GLN A 319 6.19 6.09 -10.91
C GLN A 319 7.38 5.25 -11.39
N THR A 320 7.18 3.96 -11.61
CA THR A 320 8.26 3.02 -11.95
C THR A 320 7.74 1.82 -12.75
N SER A 321 8.66 0.99 -13.21
CA SER A 321 8.38 -0.30 -13.86
C SER A 321 9.40 -1.36 -13.44
N LYS A 322 9.22 -2.58 -13.93
CA LYS A 322 10.23 -3.65 -13.80
C LYS A 322 11.59 -3.29 -14.41
N GLU A 323 11.67 -2.24 -15.28
CA GLU A 323 12.96 -1.69 -15.76
C GLU A 323 13.81 -1.13 -14.61
N CYS A 324 13.18 -0.80 -13.46
CA CYS A 324 13.87 -0.27 -12.30
C CYS A 324 14.42 1.16 -12.47
N ARG A 325 13.58 2.04 -13.03
CA ARG A 325 13.74 3.50 -13.03
C ARG A 325 12.59 4.16 -12.32
N VAL A 326 12.81 5.34 -11.79
CA VAL A 326 11.74 6.19 -11.28
C VAL A 326 11.53 7.35 -12.23
N TRP A 327 10.29 7.58 -12.61
CA TRP A 327 9.81 8.78 -13.28
C TRP A 327 9.12 9.68 -12.27
N LEU A 328 9.58 10.93 -12.17
CA LEU A 328 8.92 11.97 -11.40
C LEU A 328 8.03 12.77 -12.34
N LEU A 329 6.75 12.83 -12.05
CA LEU A 329 5.73 13.47 -12.88
C LEU A 329 4.99 14.51 -12.05
N GLU A 330 4.83 15.74 -12.56
CA GLU A 330 3.93 16.73 -11.98
C GLU A 330 2.49 16.37 -12.37
N THR A 331 1.56 16.35 -11.41
CA THR A 331 0.18 15.89 -11.64
C THR A 331 -0.67 16.87 -12.44
N SER A 332 -0.22 18.12 -12.58
CA SER A 332 -0.88 19.14 -13.42
C SER A 332 -0.68 18.95 -14.92
N GLY A 333 0.21 18.03 -15.33
CA GLY A 333 0.48 17.72 -16.73
C GLY A 333 1.46 16.55 -16.85
N LEU A 334 0.93 15.33 -16.82
CA LEU A 334 1.74 14.11 -16.84
C LEU A 334 2.59 14.01 -18.10
N GLY A 335 3.91 14.10 -17.92
CA GLY A 335 4.87 13.97 -19.00
C GLY A 335 4.93 15.15 -19.97
N GLY A 336 4.45 16.33 -19.56
CA GLY A 336 4.47 17.56 -20.36
C GLY A 336 3.54 17.52 -21.59
N GLU A 337 3.74 18.42 -22.55
CA GLU A 337 2.86 18.55 -23.73
C GLU A 337 2.86 17.31 -24.64
N ASP A 338 3.93 16.52 -24.62
CA ASP A 338 4.08 15.32 -25.44
C ASP A 338 3.63 14.04 -24.71
N HIS A 339 3.26 14.14 -23.44
CA HIS A 339 2.94 13.02 -22.52
C HIS A 339 4.07 11.99 -22.41
N ARG A 340 5.33 12.38 -22.67
CA ARG A 340 6.50 11.49 -22.76
C ARG A 340 7.72 12.00 -22.02
N THR A 341 7.70 13.27 -21.60
CA THR A 341 8.82 13.96 -20.94
C THR A 341 8.53 14.12 -19.45
N PRO A 342 9.10 13.27 -18.57
CA PRO A 342 8.93 13.42 -17.13
C PRO A 342 9.73 14.61 -16.61
N GLU A 343 9.37 15.18 -15.46
CA GLU A 343 10.16 16.20 -14.77
C GLU A 343 11.57 15.71 -14.47
N TYR A 344 11.67 14.44 -14.06
CA TYR A 344 12.95 13.76 -13.85
C TYR A 344 12.85 12.25 -14.08
N ARG A 345 13.93 11.66 -14.50
CA ARG A 345 14.10 10.21 -14.67
C ARG A 345 15.42 9.76 -14.06
N THR A 346 15.37 8.82 -13.13
CA THR A 346 16.59 8.26 -12.53
C THR A 346 17.40 7.45 -13.54
N PRO A 347 18.71 7.21 -13.32
CA PRO A 347 19.42 6.08 -13.91
C PRO A 347 18.72 4.75 -13.59
N LEU A 348 19.17 3.65 -14.20
CA LEU A 348 18.78 2.30 -13.78
C LEU A 348 19.29 2.05 -12.35
N ILE A 349 18.40 1.59 -11.47
CA ILE A 349 18.72 1.28 -10.07
C ILE A 349 19.06 -0.19 -9.93
N CYS A 350 18.36 -1.04 -10.67
CA CYS A 350 18.51 -2.50 -10.68
C CYS A 350 18.21 -3.06 -12.08
N ASN A 351 18.05 -4.39 -12.18
CA ASN A 351 17.59 -5.12 -13.37
C ASN A 351 18.46 -4.90 -14.63
N GLU A 352 19.79 -4.89 -14.47
CA GLU A 352 20.75 -4.75 -15.56
C GLU A 352 20.61 -5.84 -16.63
N GLU A 353 20.23 -7.06 -16.22
CA GLU A 353 20.05 -8.20 -17.12
C GLU A 353 18.69 -8.25 -17.82
N VAL A 354 17.83 -7.26 -17.60
CA VAL A 354 16.51 -7.14 -18.26
C VAL A 354 15.60 -8.35 -18.00
N GLN A 355 15.56 -8.81 -16.77
CA GLN A 355 14.68 -9.92 -16.36
C GLN A 355 13.25 -9.43 -16.19
N PHE A 356 12.27 -10.14 -16.73
CA PHE A 356 10.85 -9.83 -16.55
C PHE A 356 10.26 -10.33 -15.23
N ALA A 357 10.97 -11.27 -14.58
CA ALA A 357 10.63 -11.80 -13.26
C ALA A 357 11.89 -11.91 -12.39
N GLY A 358 11.78 -11.88 -11.09
CA GLY A 358 12.91 -11.99 -10.16
C GLY A 358 13.79 -10.74 -10.05
N ALA A 359 13.58 -9.71 -10.86
CA ALA A 359 14.27 -8.44 -10.79
C ALA A 359 13.34 -7.26 -11.11
N GLY A 360 13.75 -6.03 -10.77
CA GLY A 360 12.97 -4.82 -11.00
C GLY A 360 12.18 -4.34 -9.78
N VAL A 361 11.36 -3.32 -9.96
CA VAL A 361 10.46 -2.85 -8.90
C VAL A 361 9.14 -3.58 -8.98
N TRP A 362 8.74 -4.18 -7.87
CA TRP A 362 7.48 -4.90 -7.72
C TRP A 362 6.71 -4.36 -6.52
N GLY A 363 5.44 -4.08 -6.70
CA GLY A 363 4.58 -3.66 -5.60
C GLY A 363 4.36 -2.17 -5.50
N ALA A 364 5.17 -1.41 -4.80
CA ALA A 364 4.96 0.03 -4.62
C ALA A 364 6.23 0.78 -4.25
N LEU A 365 6.27 2.06 -4.61
CA LEU A 365 7.17 3.05 -4.03
C LEU A 365 6.56 3.60 -2.73
N ALA A 366 7.39 4.26 -1.92
CA ALA A 366 6.93 4.97 -0.73
C ALA A 366 7.54 6.38 -0.66
N THR A 367 6.87 7.29 0.06
CA THR A 367 7.36 8.66 0.25
C THR A 367 7.09 9.17 1.65
N TRP A 368 7.98 9.98 2.17
CA TRP A 368 7.80 10.67 3.44
C TRP A 368 8.51 12.02 3.42
N GLU A 369 8.21 12.87 4.38
CA GLU A 369 8.81 14.18 4.52
C GLU A 369 9.34 14.39 5.92
N GLU A 370 10.55 14.90 6.01
CA GLU A 370 11.12 15.34 7.27
C GLU A 370 10.52 16.67 7.72
N ALA A 371 10.61 16.96 9.01
CA ALA A 371 10.13 18.22 9.59
C ALA A 371 10.77 19.48 8.97
N ASN A 372 11.96 19.34 8.37
CA ASN A 372 12.64 20.42 7.65
C ASN A 372 12.19 20.59 6.18
N GLY A 373 11.20 19.79 5.72
CA GLY A 373 10.68 19.82 4.35
C GLY A 373 11.46 18.96 3.34
N THR A 374 12.46 18.18 3.78
CA THR A 374 13.14 17.24 2.88
C THR A 374 12.19 16.10 2.51
N ARG A 375 11.84 15.99 1.23
CA ARG A 375 11.01 14.91 0.68
C ARG A 375 11.88 13.73 0.26
N TRP A 376 11.47 12.52 0.64
CA TRP A 376 12.14 11.27 0.31
C TRP A 376 11.27 10.37 -0.52
N ILE A 377 11.90 9.64 -1.46
CA ILE A 377 11.29 8.56 -2.24
C ILE A 377 12.06 7.28 -1.96
N LEU A 378 11.35 6.23 -1.57
CA LEU A 378 11.91 4.91 -1.30
C LEU A 378 11.50 3.94 -2.40
N VAL A 379 12.48 3.19 -2.90
CA VAL A 379 12.37 2.28 -4.02
C VAL A 379 12.80 0.89 -3.57
N PRO A 380 11.88 0.04 -3.07
CA PRO A 380 12.18 -1.37 -2.86
C PRO A 380 12.31 -2.06 -4.22
N PHE A 381 13.31 -2.91 -4.39
CA PHE A 381 13.53 -3.60 -5.66
C PHE A 381 14.04 -5.03 -5.45
N TRP A 382 13.81 -5.86 -6.45
CA TRP A 382 14.25 -7.24 -6.55
C TRP A 382 15.45 -7.37 -7.47
N GLY A 383 16.27 -8.40 -7.23
CA GLY A 383 17.46 -8.71 -8.00
C GLY A 383 18.65 -7.82 -7.66
N PRO A 384 19.77 -7.99 -8.38
CA PRO A 384 20.99 -7.25 -8.11
C PRO A 384 20.82 -5.75 -8.38
N LYS A 385 21.52 -4.95 -7.58
CA LYS A 385 21.71 -3.52 -7.86
C LYS A 385 22.46 -3.37 -9.19
N HIS A 386 22.03 -2.43 -10.03
CA HIS A 386 22.71 -2.12 -11.29
C HIS A 386 24.18 -1.74 -11.02
N SER A 387 25.10 -2.26 -11.81
CA SER A 387 26.55 -2.10 -11.61
C SER A 387 27.01 -0.65 -11.58
N GLN A 388 26.36 0.23 -12.35
CA GLN A 388 26.68 1.67 -12.41
C GLN A 388 25.88 2.54 -11.42
N PHE A 389 24.91 1.96 -10.69
CA PHE A 389 24.15 2.71 -9.70
C PHE A 389 24.92 2.81 -8.40
N THR A 390 25.09 4.03 -7.90
CA THR A 390 25.77 4.30 -6.64
C THR A 390 24.97 5.28 -5.78
N ALA A 391 25.08 5.14 -4.48
CA ALA A 391 24.58 6.09 -3.49
C ALA A 391 25.70 6.48 -2.52
N PRO A 392 25.65 7.67 -1.89
CA PRO A 392 26.65 8.09 -0.91
C PRO A 392 26.81 7.14 0.28
N ILE A 393 25.73 6.42 0.65
CA ILE A 393 25.74 5.42 1.71
C ILE A 393 25.26 4.09 1.13
N GLU A 394 26.07 3.05 1.23
CA GLU A 394 25.71 1.69 0.81
C GLU A 394 26.04 0.68 1.93
N HIS A 395 25.11 -0.23 2.22
CA HIS A 395 25.23 -1.21 3.30
C HIS A 395 25.61 -2.61 2.79
N GLY A 396 26.61 -2.65 1.90
CA GLY A 396 27.20 -3.87 1.34
C GLY A 396 26.68 -4.23 -0.05
N PRO A 397 27.13 -5.36 -0.61
CA PRO A 397 26.73 -5.80 -1.94
C PRO A 397 25.27 -6.22 -1.95
N VAL A 398 24.57 -5.91 -3.05
CA VAL A 398 23.16 -6.26 -3.26
C VAL A 398 23.04 -7.21 -4.43
N VAL A 399 22.53 -8.42 -4.18
CA VAL A 399 22.40 -9.51 -5.18
C VAL A 399 20.97 -10.02 -5.33
N GLN A 400 20.10 -9.85 -4.31
CA GLN A 400 18.74 -10.37 -4.33
C GLN A 400 17.67 -9.28 -4.24
N GLY A 401 18.04 -8.09 -3.81
CA GLY A 401 17.16 -6.96 -3.65
C GLY A 401 17.58 -6.05 -2.50
N ALA A 402 17.06 -4.84 -2.48
CA ALA A 402 17.31 -3.84 -1.46
C ALA A 402 16.25 -2.73 -1.53
N VAL A 403 16.39 -1.75 -0.64
CA VAL A 403 15.69 -0.47 -0.73
C VAL A 403 16.70 0.60 -1.11
N ALA A 404 16.46 1.34 -2.19
CA ALA A 404 17.17 2.56 -2.52
C ALA A 404 16.36 3.77 -2.09
N ALA A 405 17.02 4.79 -1.54
CA ALA A 405 16.38 6.03 -1.13
C ALA A 405 16.93 7.23 -1.88
N PHE A 406 16.02 8.11 -2.24
CA PHE A 406 16.31 9.36 -2.94
C PHE A 406 15.76 10.53 -2.15
N LYS A 407 16.49 11.65 -2.16
CA LYS A 407 16.00 12.96 -1.76
C LYS A 407 15.48 13.69 -2.98
N MET A 408 14.35 14.37 -2.79
CA MET A 408 13.88 15.32 -3.79
C MET A 408 14.59 16.64 -3.59
N GLU A 409 15.28 17.10 -4.60
CA GLU A 409 16.06 18.33 -4.63
C GLU A 409 15.72 19.16 -5.87
N GLU A 410 16.23 20.36 -5.97
CA GLU A 410 16.12 21.19 -7.17
C GLU A 410 17.49 21.56 -7.71
N THR A 411 17.64 21.41 -9.00
CA THR A 411 18.81 21.89 -9.73
C THR A 411 18.34 22.80 -10.88
N ASN A 412 18.81 24.04 -10.89
CA ASN A 412 18.38 25.04 -11.87
C ASN A 412 16.84 25.23 -11.94
N GLY A 413 16.15 25.17 -10.80
CA GLY A 413 14.69 25.33 -10.70
C GLY A 413 13.88 24.12 -11.16
N LYS A 414 14.53 22.97 -11.46
CA LYS A 414 13.84 21.73 -11.83
C LYS A 414 13.98 20.68 -10.71
N PRO A 415 12.91 19.96 -10.37
CA PRO A 415 12.98 18.90 -9.40
C PRO A 415 13.79 17.72 -9.92
N GLN A 416 14.53 17.07 -9.03
CA GLN A 416 15.29 15.85 -9.31
C GLN A 416 15.30 14.92 -8.10
N LEU A 417 15.64 13.66 -8.35
CA LEU A 417 15.82 12.64 -7.31
C LEU A 417 17.31 12.34 -7.19
N THR A 418 17.91 12.73 -6.07
CA THR A 418 19.32 12.50 -5.75
C THR A 418 19.42 11.27 -4.86
N ALA A 419 20.19 10.25 -5.30
CA ALA A 419 20.40 9.04 -4.51
C ALA A 419 21.07 9.38 -3.16
N ALA A 420 20.56 8.80 -2.08
CA ALA A 420 21.05 9.07 -0.72
C ALA A 420 21.63 7.82 -0.08
N TRP A 421 20.92 6.70 -0.12
CA TRP A 421 21.41 5.45 0.44
C TRP A 421 20.81 4.21 -0.25
N VAL A 422 21.52 3.08 -0.12
CA VAL A 422 21.04 1.74 -0.45
C VAL A 422 21.17 0.87 0.79
N SER A 423 20.10 0.16 1.14
CA SER A 423 20.06 -0.75 2.29
C SER A 423 20.95 -1.98 2.09
N ARG A 424 21.04 -2.81 3.11
CA ARG A 424 21.58 -4.16 2.99
C ARG A 424 20.83 -5.00 1.95
N ASN A 425 21.46 -6.10 1.50
CA ASN A 425 20.80 -7.13 0.70
C ASN A 425 19.61 -7.76 1.43
N MET A 426 18.50 -7.94 0.73
CA MET A 426 17.27 -8.60 1.17
C MET A 426 16.82 -9.58 0.09
N TRP A 427 16.23 -10.69 0.46
CA TRP A 427 15.65 -11.59 -0.53
C TRP A 427 14.36 -10.99 -1.09
N GLN A 428 14.45 -10.25 -2.21
CA GLN A 428 13.36 -9.55 -2.88
C GLN A 428 12.61 -8.58 -1.95
N ALA A 429 13.13 -7.36 -1.85
CA ALA A 429 12.53 -6.32 -1.03
C ALA A 429 11.15 -5.91 -1.58
N ASP A 430 10.13 -6.06 -0.76
CA ASP A 430 8.73 -5.72 -1.03
C ASP A 430 8.37 -4.32 -0.50
N PRO A 431 7.14 -3.82 -0.75
CA PRO A 431 6.75 -2.47 -0.34
C PRO A 431 7.05 -2.15 1.11
N VAL A 432 7.63 -1.00 1.33
CA VAL A 432 8.06 -0.53 2.65
C VAL A 432 7.03 0.40 3.29
N VAL A 433 7.09 0.55 4.62
CA VAL A 433 6.31 1.53 5.37
C VAL A 433 7.25 2.39 6.22
N ILE A 434 7.03 3.70 6.22
CA ILE A 434 7.79 4.65 7.02
C ILE A 434 6.97 5.06 8.25
N ALA A 435 7.60 5.05 9.42
CA ALA A 435 6.99 5.48 10.67
C ALA A 435 8.04 6.14 11.56
N ASN A 436 7.86 7.41 11.89
CA ASN A 436 8.66 8.19 12.83
C ASN A 436 10.19 7.98 12.71
N GLY A 437 10.72 8.14 11.48
CA GLY A 437 12.15 8.04 11.20
C GLY A 437 12.69 6.60 11.05
N VAL A 438 11.80 5.61 11.00
CA VAL A 438 12.12 4.21 10.74
C VAL A 438 11.46 3.76 9.43
N VAL A 439 12.20 3.06 8.58
CA VAL A 439 11.67 2.33 7.43
C VAL A 439 11.53 0.87 7.80
N PHE A 440 10.31 0.35 7.79
CA PHE A 440 10.06 -1.07 7.84
C PHE A 440 10.09 -1.64 6.42
N ALA A 441 11.03 -2.53 6.20
CA ALA A 441 11.22 -3.24 4.95
C ALA A 441 11.21 -4.75 5.22
N TYR A 442 10.88 -5.56 4.24
CA TYR A 442 11.02 -7.01 4.37
C TYR A 442 11.52 -7.63 3.07
N GLY A 443 12.39 -8.61 3.21
CA GLY A 443 12.67 -9.57 2.17
C GLY A 443 11.54 -10.60 2.18
N ASN A 444 10.88 -10.83 1.05
CA ASN A 444 9.71 -11.70 1.03
C ASN A 444 10.03 -13.20 1.10
N GLY A 445 11.26 -13.60 0.77
CA GLY A 445 11.70 -14.99 0.81
C GLY A 445 11.11 -15.89 -0.28
N GLU A 446 10.43 -15.32 -1.26
CA GLU A 446 9.79 -16.07 -2.35
C GLU A 446 10.81 -16.46 -3.43
N ASP A 447 10.66 -17.66 -4.02
CA ASP A 447 11.28 -17.98 -5.30
C ASP A 447 10.43 -17.33 -6.43
N ALA A 448 10.89 -16.20 -6.97
CA ALA A 448 10.18 -15.48 -8.03
C ALA A 448 10.45 -16.04 -9.45
N THR A 449 11.12 -17.15 -9.58
CA THR A 449 11.38 -17.79 -10.88
C THR A 449 10.05 -18.11 -11.57
N GLN A 450 9.79 -17.47 -12.70
CA GLN A 450 8.56 -17.71 -13.48
C GLN A 450 8.79 -18.65 -14.67
N ALA A 451 9.99 -18.68 -15.23
CA ALA A 451 10.33 -19.49 -16.38
C ALA A 451 11.58 -20.33 -16.13
N THR A 452 11.60 -21.56 -16.65
CA THR A 452 12.73 -22.47 -16.61
C THR A 452 13.22 -22.77 -18.03
N PHE A 453 14.53 -23.02 -18.18
CA PHE A 453 15.17 -23.43 -19.43
C PHE A 453 15.69 -24.87 -19.27
N ASP A 454 14.88 -25.83 -19.63
CA ASP A 454 15.16 -27.26 -19.59
C ASP A 454 15.00 -27.90 -20.97
N GLY A 455 15.74 -27.37 -21.96
CA GLY A 455 15.60 -27.77 -23.37
C GLY A 455 14.49 -27.05 -24.11
N GLY A 456 13.81 -26.10 -23.47
CA GLY A 456 12.79 -25.20 -23.99
C GLY A 456 12.43 -24.16 -22.93
N LEU A 457 11.68 -23.14 -23.30
CA LEU A 457 11.14 -22.18 -22.36
C LEU A 457 9.85 -22.75 -21.76
N GLY A 458 9.88 -23.14 -20.50
CA GLY A 458 8.69 -23.57 -19.73
C GLY A 458 8.38 -22.59 -18.60
N TYR A 459 7.08 -22.45 -18.26
CA TYR A 459 6.69 -21.71 -17.05
C TYR A 459 6.91 -22.60 -15.82
N ASN A 460 7.48 -22.01 -14.76
CA ASN A 460 7.63 -22.69 -13.50
C ASN A 460 6.26 -22.88 -12.84
N THR A 461 6.07 -24.00 -12.16
CA THR A 461 4.80 -24.27 -11.46
C THR A 461 4.76 -23.57 -10.11
N SER A 462 3.56 -23.21 -9.64
CA SER A 462 3.37 -22.67 -8.28
C SER A 462 3.89 -23.63 -7.21
N ALA A 463 3.74 -24.94 -7.41
CA ALA A 463 4.27 -25.94 -6.49
C ALA A 463 5.80 -25.88 -6.37
N ASN A 464 6.53 -25.75 -7.49
CA ASN A 464 7.98 -25.62 -7.48
C ASN A 464 8.41 -24.30 -6.81
N ARG A 465 7.74 -23.18 -7.13
CA ARG A 465 8.04 -21.89 -6.50
C ARG A 465 7.85 -21.96 -4.99
N ILE A 466 6.73 -22.53 -4.52
CA ILE A 466 6.47 -22.74 -3.08
C ILE A 466 7.57 -23.60 -2.44
N ALA A 467 7.94 -24.71 -3.09
CA ALA A 467 8.94 -25.63 -2.55
C ALA A 467 10.36 -25.03 -2.48
N ASN A 468 10.69 -24.09 -3.37
CA ASN A 468 11.99 -23.41 -3.41
C ASN A 468 12.01 -22.08 -2.64
N SER A 469 10.85 -21.60 -2.17
CA SER A 469 10.77 -20.40 -1.36
C SER A 469 11.33 -20.63 0.04
N GLY A 470 11.98 -19.61 0.60
CA GLY A 470 12.47 -19.58 1.96
C GLY A 470 11.44 -19.00 2.93
N HIS A 471 11.88 -18.09 3.77
CA HIS A 471 11.03 -17.37 4.70
C HIS A 471 11.23 -15.85 4.57
N ALA A 472 10.19 -15.09 4.91
CA ALA A 472 10.29 -13.64 4.95
C ALA A 472 11.14 -13.19 6.16
N THR A 473 11.84 -12.08 6.00
CA THR A 473 12.55 -11.42 7.10
C THR A 473 12.18 -9.95 7.15
N LEU A 474 11.66 -9.51 8.28
CA LEU A 474 11.32 -8.11 8.54
C LEU A 474 12.53 -7.36 9.08
N TYR A 475 12.77 -6.15 8.55
CA TYR A 475 13.84 -5.25 8.96
C TYR A 475 13.29 -3.90 9.38
N ALA A 476 13.92 -3.27 10.34
CA ALA A 476 13.75 -1.86 10.64
C ALA A 476 15.06 -1.13 10.28
N LEU A 477 14.95 -0.14 9.41
CA LEU A 477 16.09 0.65 8.92
C LEU A 477 15.97 2.09 9.39
N ASP A 478 17.07 2.76 9.59
CA ASP A 478 17.09 4.21 9.80
C ASP A 478 16.66 4.90 8.49
N ALA A 479 15.64 5.75 8.54
CA ALA A 479 15.05 6.34 7.35
C ALA A 479 15.97 7.32 6.60
N ARG A 480 17.01 7.86 7.27
CA ARG A 480 17.95 8.82 6.68
C ARG A 480 19.20 8.17 6.11
N THR A 481 19.57 7.02 6.63
CA THR A 481 20.86 6.38 6.31
C THR A 481 20.72 4.98 5.72
N GLY A 482 19.55 4.33 5.84
CA GLY A 482 19.33 2.95 5.44
C GLY A 482 20.00 1.91 6.34
N ALA A 483 20.65 2.33 7.43
CA ALA A 483 21.32 1.42 8.37
C ALA A 483 20.29 0.52 9.06
N GLU A 484 20.61 -0.77 9.19
CA GLU A 484 19.78 -1.72 9.94
C GLU A 484 19.79 -1.36 11.44
N LEU A 485 18.61 -1.20 12.00
CA LEU A 485 18.39 -0.97 13.44
C LEU A 485 17.93 -2.24 14.15
N TRP A 486 17.19 -3.10 13.44
CA TRP A 486 16.63 -4.33 13.95
C TRP A 486 16.21 -5.28 12.82
N SER A 487 16.17 -6.58 13.11
CA SER A 487 15.69 -7.63 12.22
C SER A 487 14.91 -8.69 12.98
N SER A 488 13.90 -9.27 12.33
CA SER A 488 13.18 -10.44 12.86
C SER A 488 14.03 -11.72 12.86
N GLY A 489 15.13 -11.75 12.12
CA GLY A 489 15.87 -13.00 11.89
C GLY A 489 14.94 -14.09 11.35
N ASP A 490 15.03 -15.29 11.90
CA ASP A 490 14.30 -16.50 11.48
C ASP A 490 12.96 -16.69 12.21
N GLN A 491 12.42 -15.65 12.88
CA GLN A 491 11.17 -15.78 13.64
C GLN A 491 9.92 -15.93 12.74
N ILE A 492 9.99 -15.47 11.49
CA ILE A 492 8.98 -15.70 10.46
C ILE A 492 9.38 -17.00 9.75
N THR A 493 8.44 -17.93 9.62
CA THR A 493 8.75 -19.30 9.17
C THR A 493 8.26 -19.62 7.76
N SER A 494 7.65 -18.67 7.07
CA SER A 494 7.15 -18.82 5.70
C SER A 494 7.44 -17.56 4.88
N PHE A 495 7.50 -17.70 3.57
CA PHE A 495 7.61 -16.56 2.67
C PHE A 495 6.32 -15.73 2.65
N SER A 496 6.39 -14.52 2.10
CA SER A 496 5.25 -13.66 1.85
C SER A 496 5.08 -13.44 0.36
N HIS A 497 3.85 -13.51 -0.13
CA HIS A 497 3.55 -13.20 -1.54
C HIS A 497 2.44 -12.16 -1.60
N PHE A 498 2.74 -11.03 -2.22
CA PHE A 498 1.80 -9.91 -2.38
C PHE A 498 1.09 -9.42 -1.10
N SER A 499 1.65 -9.69 0.06
CA SER A 499 1.25 -9.01 1.29
C SER A 499 1.98 -7.67 1.40
N SER A 500 1.35 -6.70 2.03
CA SER A 500 1.97 -5.42 2.40
C SER A 500 2.13 -5.36 3.92
N LEU A 501 2.88 -4.39 4.40
CA LEU A 501 2.99 -4.10 5.83
C LEU A 501 1.88 -3.15 6.28
N ALA A 502 1.46 -3.30 7.53
CA ALA A 502 0.72 -2.28 8.26
C ALA A 502 1.50 -1.86 9.50
N VAL A 503 1.49 -0.57 9.82
CA VAL A 503 2.21 -0.03 10.99
C VAL A 503 1.29 0.92 11.76
N ALA A 504 1.09 0.65 13.04
CA ALA A 504 0.33 1.52 13.93
C ALA A 504 0.66 1.23 15.40
N ASN A 505 0.70 2.28 16.21
CA ASN A 505 0.74 2.21 17.68
C ASN A 505 1.87 1.32 18.22
N GLY A 506 3.06 1.48 17.70
CA GLY A 506 4.24 0.74 18.16
C GLY A 506 4.34 -0.69 17.60
N ARG A 507 3.50 -1.06 16.62
CA ARG A 507 3.41 -2.41 16.06
C ARG A 507 3.54 -2.42 14.54
N VAL A 508 4.09 -3.53 14.02
CA VAL A 508 4.21 -3.84 12.60
C VAL A 508 3.61 -5.22 12.34
N TYR A 509 2.84 -5.33 11.27
CA TYR A 509 2.10 -6.53 10.93
C TYR A 509 2.52 -7.04 9.55
N LEU A 510 2.68 -8.36 9.44
CA LEU A 510 2.99 -9.04 8.18
C LEU A 510 2.22 -10.36 8.09
N GLY A 511 1.48 -10.55 6.99
CA GLY A 511 0.88 -11.82 6.61
C GLY A 511 1.84 -12.68 5.79
N THR A 512 1.83 -14.00 5.98
CA THR A 512 2.67 -14.94 5.23
C THR A 512 1.83 -15.94 4.46
N TYR A 513 2.46 -16.59 3.47
CA TYR A 513 1.82 -17.55 2.58
C TYR A 513 1.15 -18.71 3.32
N ASP A 514 1.74 -19.17 4.41
CA ASP A 514 1.16 -20.25 5.22
C ASP A 514 -0.08 -19.82 6.03
N GLY A 515 -0.58 -18.59 5.88
CA GLY A 515 -1.77 -18.09 6.58
C GLY A 515 -1.51 -17.64 8.01
N THR A 516 -0.27 -17.30 8.34
CA THR A 516 0.07 -16.75 9.66
C THR A 516 0.18 -15.24 9.57
N LEU A 517 -0.51 -14.54 10.49
CA LEU A 517 -0.31 -13.11 10.72
C LEU A 517 0.66 -12.93 11.88
N TYR A 518 1.73 -12.19 11.65
CA TYR A 518 2.74 -11.82 12.64
C TYR A 518 2.54 -10.38 13.09
N CYS A 519 2.74 -10.13 14.38
CA CYS A 519 2.79 -8.81 14.98
C CYS A 519 4.11 -8.64 15.75
N PHE A 520 4.94 -7.74 15.28
CA PHE A 520 6.15 -7.31 15.98
C PHE A 520 5.90 -5.94 16.60
N GLY A 521 6.55 -5.64 17.72
CA GLY A 521 6.39 -4.33 18.32
C GLY A 521 7.33 -4.07 19.47
N VAL A 522 7.34 -2.82 19.91
CA VAL A 522 8.06 -2.37 21.10
C VAL A 522 7.18 -2.66 22.31
N LYS A 523 7.67 -3.44 23.26
CA LYS A 523 6.94 -3.63 24.53
C LYS A 523 6.83 -2.27 25.24
N PRO A 524 5.63 -1.87 25.70
CA PRO A 524 5.52 -0.71 26.56
C PRO A 524 6.49 -0.86 27.72
N THR A 525 7.36 0.11 27.92
CA THR A 525 8.19 0.16 29.13
C THR A 525 7.21 0.29 30.29
N ALA A 526 7.18 -0.67 31.19
CA ALA A 526 6.43 -0.54 32.43
C ALA A 526 6.88 0.77 33.10
N VAL A 527 5.97 1.73 33.17
CA VAL A 527 6.21 2.94 33.95
C VAL A 527 6.37 2.46 35.39
N LYS A 528 7.62 2.53 35.91
CA LYS A 528 7.91 2.22 37.31
C LYS A 528 7.34 3.29 38.22
#